data_25982d4735886749f9ae1b5cb54ac2af
#
_entry.id   25982d4735886749f9ae1b5cb54ac2af
#
_cell.length_a   1.000
_cell.length_b   1.000
_cell.length_c   1.000
_cell.angle_alpha   90.00
_cell.angle_beta   90.00
_cell.angle_gamma   90.00
#
_symmetry.space_group_name_H-M   'P 1'
#
loop_
_entity.id
_entity.type
_entity.pdbx_description
1 polymer ?
#
loop_
_entity_poly.entity_id
_entity_poly.type
_entity_poly.pdbx_seq_one_letter_code
_entity_poly.pdbx_strand_id
1 'polypeptide(L)'
;QVEGFDAGAKAAIIASIAFGVKVVAGDVYHEGISNITASDIAIAGRLGYVVKLLGIAEQDRDTGEVAVRVHPAMVPNEHPLASVRDSYNAVFVEGDAVGSLMFFGRGAGGDPTASAVLGDLIDAAVNRDQGTHGSLGAFQRARVRQIDATSAEYLLALDVLDQPGVLHSVTGVFAEHGVSIRAAEQELSLIHISEPTRRYF
;
A
#
# COMPACT_ATOMS: atom_id res chain seq x y z
N GLN A 1 -7.48 -12.23 5.73
CA GLN A 1 -6.19 -11.53 5.49
C GLN A 1 -6.10 -11.03 4.05
N VAL A 2 -6.45 -11.86 3.04
CA VAL A 2 -6.29 -11.52 1.60
C VAL A 2 -7.10 -10.29 1.16
N GLU A 3 -8.21 -10.01 1.81
CA GLU A 3 -9.05 -8.83 1.52
C GLU A 3 -8.62 -7.56 2.28
N GLY A 4 -7.54 -7.61 3.05
CA GLY A 4 -6.95 -6.44 3.70
C GLY A 4 -7.62 -5.95 4.99
N PHE A 5 -8.69 -6.59 5.49
CA PHE A 5 -9.40 -6.10 6.67
C PHE A 5 -8.54 -6.07 7.95
N ASP A 6 -7.69 -7.08 8.16
CA ASP A 6 -6.76 -7.09 9.28
C ASP A 6 -5.73 -5.95 9.18
N ALA A 7 -5.18 -5.74 7.99
CA ALA A 7 -4.28 -4.63 7.72
C ALA A 7 -4.99 -3.27 7.90
N GLY A 8 -6.27 -3.18 7.51
CA GLY A 8 -7.09 -1.98 7.68
C GLY A 8 -7.35 -1.64 9.14
N ALA A 9 -7.66 -2.64 9.97
CA ALA A 9 -7.82 -2.43 11.41
C ALA A 9 -6.53 -1.90 12.06
N LYS A 10 -5.39 -2.47 11.70
CA LYS A 10 -4.07 -2.00 12.16
C LYS A 10 -3.77 -0.58 11.67
N ALA A 11 -4.04 -0.29 10.40
CA ALA A 11 -3.84 1.05 9.84
C ALA A 11 -4.70 2.11 10.52
N ALA A 12 -5.97 1.79 10.84
CA ALA A 12 -6.85 2.70 11.59
C ALA A 12 -6.33 3.00 13.00
N ILE A 13 -5.81 1.99 13.71
CA ILE A 13 -5.22 2.15 15.04
C ILE A 13 -3.96 3.02 14.95
N ILE A 14 -3.05 2.70 14.02
CA ILE A 14 -1.80 3.44 13.84
C ILE A 14 -2.09 4.89 13.46
N ALA A 15 -3.02 5.12 12.53
CA ALA A 15 -3.45 6.47 12.13
C ALA A 15 -4.02 7.26 13.32
N SER A 16 -4.83 6.59 14.16
CA SER A 16 -5.42 7.25 15.34
C SER A 16 -4.35 7.71 16.31
N ILE A 17 -3.35 6.88 16.55
CA ILE A 17 -2.24 7.21 17.46
C ILE A 17 -1.33 8.29 16.84
N ALA A 18 -0.94 8.12 15.58
CA ALA A 18 0.02 9.01 14.92
C ALA A 18 -0.54 10.43 14.72
N PHE A 19 -1.82 10.55 14.41
CA PHE A 19 -2.45 11.84 14.09
C PHE A 19 -3.31 12.42 15.23
N GLY A 20 -3.45 11.71 16.35
CA GLY A 20 -4.24 12.18 17.48
C GLY A 20 -5.74 12.31 17.19
N VAL A 21 -6.28 11.52 16.25
CA VAL A 21 -7.67 11.56 15.82
C VAL A 21 -8.30 10.17 15.85
N LYS A 22 -9.61 10.09 15.96
CA LYS A 22 -10.32 8.80 15.95
C LYS A 22 -10.61 8.38 14.51
N VAL A 23 -9.92 7.35 14.04
CA VAL A 23 -10.20 6.61 12.81
C VAL A 23 -10.82 5.27 13.17
N VAL A 24 -11.89 4.87 12.50
CA VAL A 24 -12.52 3.56 12.69
C VAL A 24 -12.37 2.69 11.44
N ALA A 25 -12.54 1.38 11.57
CA ALA A 25 -12.36 0.45 10.46
C ALA A 25 -13.23 0.77 9.23
N GLY A 26 -14.42 1.35 9.43
CA GLY A 26 -15.30 1.80 8.34
C GLY A 26 -14.82 3.04 7.59
N ASP A 27 -13.81 3.73 8.09
CA ASP A 27 -13.20 4.90 7.43
C ASP A 27 -12.07 4.48 6.47
N VAL A 28 -11.64 3.22 6.51
CA VAL A 28 -10.52 2.72 5.73
C VAL A 28 -11.01 2.18 4.39
N TYR A 29 -10.42 2.67 3.31
CA TYR A 29 -10.61 2.04 2.00
C TYR A 29 -9.86 0.70 1.95
N HIS A 30 -10.50 -0.33 1.38
CA HIS A 30 -9.91 -1.66 1.29
C HIS A 30 -9.95 -2.19 -0.14
N GLU A 31 -8.79 -2.65 -0.58
CA GLU A 31 -8.64 -3.44 -1.79
C GLU A 31 -7.73 -4.62 -1.48
N GLY A 32 -8.24 -5.84 -1.67
CA GLY A 32 -7.50 -7.07 -1.41
C GLY A 32 -6.54 -7.45 -2.54
N ILE A 33 -5.85 -8.57 -2.35
CA ILE A 33 -4.88 -9.11 -3.32
C ILE A 33 -5.48 -10.17 -4.24
N SER A 34 -6.77 -10.45 -4.12
CA SER A 34 -7.43 -11.56 -4.86
C SER A 34 -7.40 -11.36 -6.37
N ASN A 35 -7.32 -10.13 -6.85
CA ASN A 35 -7.26 -9.78 -8.27
C ASN A 35 -5.83 -9.67 -8.81
N ILE A 36 -4.80 -9.78 -7.96
CA ILE A 36 -3.40 -9.69 -8.40
C ILE A 36 -2.96 -11.03 -8.96
N THR A 37 -2.54 -11.02 -10.21
CA THR A 37 -2.10 -12.21 -10.92
C THR A 37 -0.58 -12.41 -10.85
N ALA A 38 -0.12 -13.61 -11.20
CA ALA A 38 1.31 -13.88 -11.33
C ALA A 38 1.96 -13.02 -12.44
N SER A 39 1.21 -12.69 -13.48
CA SER A 39 1.66 -11.79 -14.57
C SER A 39 1.90 -10.37 -14.03
N ASP A 40 0.97 -9.82 -13.21
CA ASP A 40 1.13 -8.49 -12.63
C ASP A 40 2.39 -8.41 -11.76
N ILE A 41 2.65 -9.45 -10.96
CA ILE A 41 3.85 -9.55 -10.13
C ILE A 41 5.11 -9.60 -11.00
N ALA A 42 5.09 -10.37 -12.10
CA ALA A 42 6.22 -10.47 -13.01
C ALA A 42 6.50 -9.13 -13.72
N ILE A 43 5.46 -8.44 -14.18
CA ILE A 43 5.55 -7.11 -14.80
C ILE A 43 6.13 -6.10 -13.80
N ALA A 44 5.59 -6.05 -12.58
CA ALA A 44 6.11 -5.20 -11.52
C ALA A 44 7.61 -5.45 -11.27
N GLY A 45 8.01 -6.74 -11.22
CA GLY A 45 9.42 -7.13 -11.05
C GLY A 45 10.33 -6.61 -12.16
N ARG A 46 9.90 -6.69 -13.43
CA ARG A 46 10.66 -6.17 -14.57
C ARG A 46 10.78 -4.64 -14.55
N LEU A 47 9.77 -3.96 -14.02
CA LEU A 47 9.78 -2.52 -13.84
C LEU A 47 10.55 -2.05 -12.61
N GLY A 48 11.16 -2.96 -11.84
CA GLY A 48 11.96 -2.64 -10.65
C GLY A 48 11.15 -2.48 -9.35
N TYR A 49 9.98 -3.13 -9.29
CA TYR A 49 9.09 -3.06 -8.13
C TYR A 49 8.78 -4.45 -7.54
N VAL A 50 8.37 -4.47 -6.29
CA VAL A 50 7.69 -5.62 -5.67
C VAL A 50 6.25 -5.22 -5.34
N VAL A 51 5.32 -6.14 -5.49
CA VAL A 51 3.93 -5.93 -5.07
C VAL A 51 3.79 -6.30 -3.61
N LYS A 52 3.26 -5.38 -2.81
CA LYS A 52 2.98 -5.57 -1.38
C LYS A 52 1.56 -5.09 -1.07
N LEU A 53 0.88 -5.78 -0.16
CA LEU A 53 -0.33 -5.23 0.45
C LEU A 53 0.07 -4.23 1.51
N LEU A 54 -0.19 -2.95 1.29
CA LEU A 54 0.16 -1.88 2.22
C LEU A 54 -1.08 -1.30 2.88
N GLY A 55 -0.99 -1.04 4.18
CA GLY A 55 -1.84 -0.09 4.88
C GLY A 55 -1.14 1.27 4.91
N ILE A 56 -1.77 2.27 4.34
CA ILE A 56 -1.21 3.62 4.21
C ILE A 56 -2.11 4.58 4.97
N ALA A 57 -1.51 5.40 5.83
CA ALA A 57 -2.18 6.46 6.56
C ALA A 57 -1.44 7.77 6.31
N GLU A 58 -2.15 8.79 5.87
CA GLU A 58 -1.62 10.11 5.55
C GLU A 58 -2.48 11.19 6.19
N GLN A 59 -1.86 12.24 6.68
CA GLN A 59 -2.55 13.44 7.13
C GLN A 59 -2.13 14.63 6.27
N ASP A 60 -3.12 15.30 5.73
CA ASP A 60 -2.93 16.59 5.08
C ASP A 60 -2.72 17.66 6.15
N ARG A 61 -1.61 18.40 6.08
CA ARG A 61 -1.21 19.38 7.10
C ARG A 61 -2.04 20.63 7.08
N ASP A 62 -2.47 21.05 5.89
CA ASP A 62 -3.19 22.29 5.72
C ASP A 62 -4.65 22.14 6.15
N THR A 63 -5.24 21.01 5.81
CA THR A 63 -6.66 20.73 6.10
C THR A 63 -6.87 19.90 7.37
N GLY A 64 -5.85 19.14 7.81
CA GLY A 64 -5.95 18.16 8.89
C GLY A 64 -6.78 16.93 8.52
N GLU A 65 -7.13 16.75 7.25
CA GLU A 65 -7.83 15.56 6.76
C GLU A 65 -6.91 14.35 6.78
N VAL A 66 -7.50 13.18 7.07
CA VAL A 66 -6.77 11.92 7.14
C VAL A 66 -7.27 10.98 6.06
N ALA A 67 -6.36 10.41 5.29
CA ALA A 67 -6.65 9.31 4.36
C ALA A 67 -6.06 8.01 4.90
N VAL A 68 -6.88 6.97 5.00
CA VAL A 68 -6.41 5.63 5.40
C VAL A 68 -6.91 4.62 4.39
N ARG A 69 -5.99 3.85 3.82
CA ARG A 69 -6.29 2.89 2.77
C ARG A 69 -5.43 1.64 2.89
N VAL A 70 -5.97 0.53 2.44
CA VAL A 70 -5.25 -0.74 2.27
C VAL A 70 -5.45 -1.20 0.84
N HIS A 71 -4.38 -1.39 0.13
CA HIS A 71 -4.42 -1.87 -1.25
C HIS A 71 -3.08 -2.50 -1.66
N PRO A 72 -3.07 -3.34 -2.71
CA PRO A 72 -1.83 -3.75 -3.36
C PRO A 72 -1.08 -2.52 -3.87
N ALA A 73 0.19 -2.42 -3.56
CA ALA A 73 1.03 -1.31 -3.98
C ALA A 73 2.32 -1.83 -4.62
N MET A 74 2.77 -1.16 -5.66
CA MET A 74 4.08 -1.35 -6.26
C MET A 74 5.11 -0.58 -5.45
N VAL A 75 5.98 -1.31 -4.75
CA VAL A 75 7.03 -0.75 -3.90
C VAL A 75 8.36 -0.83 -4.65
N PRO A 76 9.08 0.29 -4.86
CA PRO A 76 10.40 0.26 -5.49
C PRO A 76 11.34 -0.70 -4.77
N ASN A 77 12.18 -1.42 -5.51
CA ASN A 77 13.09 -2.43 -4.94
C ASN A 77 14.07 -1.85 -3.91
N GLU A 78 14.44 -0.58 -4.05
CA GLU A 78 15.30 0.16 -3.13
C GLU A 78 14.59 0.65 -1.86
N HIS A 79 13.26 0.63 -1.84
CA HIS A 79 12.50 1.06 -0.66
C HIS A 79 12.64 0.04 0.48
N PRO A 80 12.83 0.44 1.75
CA PRO A 80 13.02 -0.48 2.87
C PRO A 80 11.91 -1.53 3.02
N LEU A 81 10.65 -1.17 2.74
CA LEU A 81 9.52 -2.11 2.80
C LEU A 81 9.61 -3.23 1.75
N ALA A 82 10.35 -3.06 0.65
CA ALA A 82 10.51 -4.08 -0.37
C ALA A 82 11.19 -5.34 0.17
N SER A 83 12.09 -5.19 1.14
CA SER A 83 12.87 -6.27 1.75
C SER A 83 12.11 -7.10 2.78
N VAL A 84 10.94 -6.63 3.24
CA VAL A 84 10.13 -7.33 4.26
C VAL A 84 9.52 -8.59 3.67
N ARG A 85 9.82 -9.76 4.24
CA ARG A 85 9.40 -11.07 3.74
C ARG A 85 8.87 -11.96 4.85
N ASP A 86 8.26 -13.07 4.47
CA ASP A 86 7.77 -14.13 5.35
C ASP A 86 6.79 -13.63 6.43
N SER A 87 7.04 -14.00 7.69
CA SER A 87 6.22 -13.61 8.84
C SER A 87 6.61 -12.26 9.46
N TYR A 88 7.54 -11.54 8.82
CA TYR A 88 7.93 -10.22 9.30
C TYR A 88 6.94 -9.15 8.87
N ASN A 89 6.75 -8.19 9.76
CA ASN A 89 5.98 -6.98 9.52
C ASN A 89 6.86 -5.76 9.68
N ALA A 90 6.49 -4.69 9.00
CA ALA A 90 7.15 -3.40 9.17
C ALA A 90 6.12 -2.26 9.18
N VAL A 91 6.43 -1.24 9.94
CA VAL A 91 5.77 0.06 9.88
C VAL A 91 6.82 1.07 9.47
N PHE A 92 6.61 1.71 8.33
CA PHE A 92 7.48 2.77 7.83
C PHE A 92 6.81 4.11 8.09
N VAL A 93 7.53 5.03 8.69
CA VAL A 93 7.02 6.34 9.08
C VAL A 93 7.90 7.41 8.47
N GLU A 94 7.28 8.37 7.82
CA GLU A 94 7.92 9.58 7.34
C GLU A 94 7.47 10.76 8.20
N GLY A 95 8.41 11.36 8.88
CA GLY A 95 8.17 12.52 9.74
C GLY A 95 9.08 13.68 9.37
N ASP A 96 8.58 14.92 9.49
CA ASP A 96 9.28 16.12 9.05
C ASP A 96 10.61 16.34 9.75
N ALA A 97 10.60 16.17 11.05
CA ALA A 97 11.78 16.44 11.85
C ALA A 97 12.72 15.23 11.94
N VAL A 98 12.16 14.02 11.93
CA VAL A 98 12.92 12.78 12.14
C VAL A 98 13.31 12.11 10.81
N GLY A 99 12.67 12.48 9.71
CA GLY A 99 12.85 11.80 8.43
C GLY A 99 12.18 10.44 8.42
N SER A 100 12.85 9.47 7.80
CA SER A 100 12.33 8.11 7.63
C SER A 100 12.72 7.20 8.80
N LEU A 101 11.73 6.53 9.38
CA LEU A 101 11.90 5.51 10.41
C LEU A 101 11.24 4.21 9.96
N MET A 102 11.81 3.07 10.35
CA MET A 102 11.21 1.77 10.14
C MET A 102 11.22 0.94 11.41
N PHE A 103 10.05 0.49 11.83
CA PHE A 103 9.89 -0.53 12.86
C PHE A 103 9.72 -1.88 12.16
N PHE A 104 10.58 -2.81 12.48
CA PHE A 104 10.63 -4.11 11.81
C PHE A 104 10.71 -5.22 12.84
N GLY A 105 9.89 -6.26 12.67
CA GLY A 105 9.89 -7.40 13.59
C GLY A 105 8.91 -8.49 13.19
N ARG A 106 8.89 -9.57 13.97
CA ARG A 106 7.92 -10.66 13.78
C ARG A 106 6.55 -10.20 14.26
N GLY A 107 5.56 -10.22 13.36
CA GLY A 107 4.18 -9.86 13.66
C GLY A 107 3.31 -11.05 14.08
N ALA A 108 3.79 -12.30 13.88
CA ALA A 108 3.06 -13.51 14.22
C ALA A 108 4.01 -14.56 14.80
N GLY A 109 3.46 -15.47 15.60
CA GLY A 109 4.18 -16.53 16.30
C GLY A 109 3.84 -16.56 17.79
N GLY A 110 4.01 -17.71 18.43
CA GLY A 110 3.72 -17.90 19.88
C GLY A 110 4.52 -16.94 20.73
N ASP A 111 5.83 -16.96 20.60
CA ASP A 111 6.76 -16.15 21.41
C ASP A 111 6.58 -14.65 21.20
N PRO A 112 6.52 -14.09 19.99
CA PRO A 112 6.27 -12.67 19.78
C PRO A 112 4.93 -12.21 20.38
N THR A 113 3.88 -12.99 20.20
CA THR A 113 2.56 -12.68 20.73
C THR A 113 2.56 -12.74 22.27
N ALA A 114 3.14 -13.77 22.86
CA ALA A 114 3.25 -13.90 24.31
C ALA A 114 4.08 -12.73 24.92
N SER A 115 5.18 -12.34 24.27
CA SER A 115 6.00 -11.20 24.69
C SER A 115 5.20 -9.89 24.67
N ALA A 116 4.41 -9.65 23.61
CA ALA A 116 3.57 -8.45 23.54
C ALA A 116 2.51 -8.41 24.63
N VAL A 117 1.78 -9.52 24.83
CA VAL A 117 0.76 -9.62 25.90
C VAL A 117 1.37 -9.42 27.28
N LEU A 118 2.54 -10.04 27.52
CA LEU A 118 3.22 -9.89 28.81
C LEU A 118 3.70 -8.44 29.04
N GLY A 119 4.23 -7.78 28.00
CA GLY A 119 4.60 -6.37 28.05
C GLY A 119 3.43 -5.49 28.45
N ASP A 120 2.31 -5.61 27.74
CA ASP A 120 1.09 -4.84 28.05
C ASP A 120 0.57 -5.11 29.46
N LEU A 121 0.65 -6.35 29.93
CA LEU A 121 0.25 -6.72 31.28
C LEU A 121 1.13 -6.08 32.35
N ILE A 122 2.46 -6.06 32.11
CA ILE A 122 3.42 -5.41 33.01
C ILE A 122 3.16 -3.91 33.04
N ASP A 123 3.00 -3.27 31.90
CA ASP A 123 2.72 -1.83 31.82
C ASP A 123 1.42 -1.47 32.52
N ALA A 124 0.37 -2.26 32.36
CA ALA A 124 -0.89 -2.07 33.07
C ALA A 124 -0.73 -2.21 34.58
N ALA A 125 0.07 -3.16 35.06
CA ALA A 125 0.36 -3.35 36.49
C ALA A 125 1.15 -2.18 37.07
N VAL A 126 2.17 -1.72 36.36
CA VAL A 126 2.99 -0.55 36.80
C VAL A 126 2.13 0.72 36.83
N ASN A 127 1.33 0.99 35.79
CA ASN A 127 0.45 2.14 35.78
C ASN A 127 -0.56 2.11 36.92
N ARG A 128 -1.11 0.95 37.22
CA ARG A 128 -2.02 0.78 38.37
C ARG A 128 -1.33 1.06 39.71
N ASP A 129 -0.12 0.56 39.90
CA ASP A 129 0.64 0.76 41.12
C ASP A 129 1.00 2.23 41.32
N GLN A 130 1.36 2.91 40.24
CA GLN A 130 1.71 4.33 40.26
C GLN A 130 0.50 5.28 40.27
N GLY A 131 -0.73 4.75 40.16
CA GLY A 131 -1.94 5.55 40.05
C GLY A 131 -2.01 6.36 38.75
N THR A 132 -1.27 5.93 37.73
CA THR A 132 -1.26 6.55 36.40
C THR A 132 -2.18 5.79 35.47
N HIS A 133 -2.64 6.47 34.43
CA HIS A 133 -3.44 5.84 33.38
C HIS A 133 -2.73 6.03 32.06
N GLY A 134 -2.51 4.93 31.34
CA GLY A 134 -2.13 4.99 29.94
C GLY A 134 -3.32 5.52 29.13
N SER A 135 -3.43 6.83 29.01
CA SER A 135 -4.49 7.45 28.21
C SER A 135 -3.89 8.17 27.01
N LEU A 136 -4.34 7.81 25.85
CA LEU A 136 -4.07 8.54 24.60
C LEU A 136 -4.92 9.82 24.49
N GLY A 137 -5.73 10.13 25.51
CA GLY A 137 -6.70 11.22 25.50
C GLY A 137 -8.00 10.87 24.76
N ALA A 138 -8.88 11.86 24.65
CA ALA A 138 -10.11 11.75 23.87
C ALA A 138 -9.84 12.24 22.44
N PHE A 139 -9.71 11.32 21.51
CA PHE A 139 -9.55 11.67 20.10
C PHE A 139 -10.86 12.19 19.52
N GLN A 140 -10.80 13.32 18.85
CA GLN A 140 -11.89 13.79 18.01
C GLN A 140 -12.00 12.93 16.75
N ARG A 141 -13.21 12.80 16.19
CA ARG A 141 -13.43 12.09 14.94
C ARG A 141 -12.58 12.69 13.81
N ALA A 142 -11.85 11.85 13.10
CA ALA A 142 -11.10 12.28 11.93
C ALA A 142 -12.02 12.82 10.84
N ARG A 143 -11.59 13.87 10.15
CA ARG A 143 -12.14 14.23 8.84
C ARG A 143 -11.46 13.33 7.81
N VAL A 144 -12.22 12.40 7.25
CA VAL A 144 -11.68 11.36 6.36
C VAL A 144 -11.76 11.83 4.92
N ARG A 145 -10.62 11.86 4.24
CA ARG A 145 -10.54 12.06 2.81
C ARG A 145 -10.86 10.76 2.09
N GLN A 146 -11.82 10.81 1.17
CA GLN A 146 -12.22 9.66 0.37
C GLN A 146 -11.14 9.28 -0.65
N ILE A 147 -11.14 8.02 -1.08
CA ILE A 147 -10.13 7.51 -2.03
C ILE A 147 -10.11 8.29 -3.35
N ASP A 148 -11.27 8.69 -3.85
CA ASP A 148 -11.43 9.44 -5.09
C ASP A 148 -10.77 10.84 -5.06
N ALA A 149 -10.54 11.38 -3.86
CA ALA A 149 -9.83 12.63 -3.65
C ALA A 149 -8.33 12.44 -3.38
N THR A 150 -7.83 11.20 -3.50
CA THR A 150 -6.44 10.85 -3.28
C THR A 150 -5.71 10.72 -4.61
N SER A 151 -4.56 11.37 -4.74
CA SER A 151 -3.70 11.25 -5.92
C SER A 151 -2.65 10.15 -5.69
N ALA A 152 -2.48 9.26 -6.66
CA ALA A 152 -1.48 8.20 -6.63
C ALA A 152 -1.01 7.84 -8.04
N GLU A 153 0.12 7.14 -8.13
CA GLU A 153 0.55 6.47 -9.36
C GLU A 153 -0.13 5.10 -9.46
N TYR A 154 -0.52 4.71 -10.65
CA TYR A 154 -1.24 3.46 -10.90
C TYR A 154 -0.49 2.56 -11.89
N LEU A 155 -0.57 1.25 -11.69
CA LEU A 155 -0.31 0.27 -12.73
C LEU A 155 -1.62 -0.04 -13.45
N LEU A 156 -1.64 0.16 -14.76
CA LEU A 156 -2.78 -0.20 -15.59
C LEU A 156 -2.39 -1.37 -16.50
N ALA A 157 -3.04 -2.51 -16.33
CA ALA A 157 -2.93 -3.65 -17.23
C ALA A 157 -4.07 -3.61 -18.26
N LEU A 158 -3.73 -3.68 -19.53
CA LEU A 158 -4.69 -3.64 -20.64
C LEU A 158 -4.51 -4.86 -21.52
N ASP A 159 -5.57 -5.64 -21.70
CA ASP A 159 -5.65 -6.64 -22.73
C ASP A 159 -6.13 -5.99 -24.04
N VAL A 160 -5.26 -5.95 -25.02
CA VAL A 160 -5.53 -5.30 -26.29
C VAL A 160 -5.25 -6.25 -27.47
N LEU A 161 -5.93 -6.04 -28.58
CA LEU A 161 -5.63 -6.79 -29.80
C LEU A 161 -4.25 -6.39 -30.33
N ASP A 162 -3.46 -7.37 -30.75
CA ASP A 162 -2.16 -7.11 -31.39
C ASP A 162 -2.37 -6.60 -32.82
N GLN A 163 -2.49 -5.28 -32.96
CA GLN A 163 -2.72 -4.58 -34.21
C GLN A 163 -1.90 -3.30 -34.29
N PRO A 164 -1.43 -2.90 -35.50
CA PRO A 164 -0.76 -1.61 -35.67
C PRO A 164 -1.63 -0.44 -35.19
N GLY A 165 -1.04 0.46 -34.41
CA GLY A 165 -1.69 1.68 -33.93
C GLY A 165 -2.36 1.58 -32.56
N VAL A 166 -2.49 0.41 -31.96
CA VAL A 166 -3.12 0.25 -30.63
C VAL A 166 -2.38 1.06 -29.57
N LEU A 167 -1.06 0.97 -29.50
CA LEU A 167 -0.28 1.74 -28.54
C LEU A 167 -0.46 3.26 -28.76
N HIS A 168 -0.51 3.71 -30.02
CA HIS A 168 -0.78 5.11 -30.34
C HIS A 168 -2.16 5.55 -29.82
N SER A 169 -3.19 4.73 -29.97
CA SER A 169 -4.53 5.03 -29.48
C SER A 169 -4.56 5.12 -27.96
N VAL A 170 -3.93 4.16 -27.27
CA VAL A 170 -3.86 4.15 -25.80
C VAL A 170 -3.11 5.39 -25.28
N THR A 171 -1.94 5.71 -25.81
CA THR A 171 -1.15 6.88 -25.41
C THR A 171 -1.85 8.19 -25.76
N GLY A 172 -2.62 8.23 -26.85
CA GLY A 172 -3.44 9.38 -27.22
C GLY A 172 -4.49 9.70 -26.16
N VAL A 173 -5.22 8.69 -25.67
CA VAL A 173 -6.22 8.86 -24.60
C VAL A 173 -5.57 9.40 -23.33
N PHE A 174 -4.42 8.87 -22.93
CA PHE A 174 -3.72 9.41 -21.75
C PHE A 174 -3.30 10.87 -21.94
N ALA A 175 -2.79 11.23 -23.12
CA ALA A 175 -2.41 12.61 -23.42
C ALA A 175 -3.61 13.56 -23.40
N GLU A 176 -4.75 13.17 -23.96
CA GLU A 176 -5.99 13.94 -23.94
C GLU A 176 -6.49 14.23 -22.53
N HIS A 177 -6.28 13.28 -21.60
CA HIS A 177 -6.66 13.43 -20.19
C HIS A 177 -5.55 14.00 -19.30
N GLY A 178 -4.43 14.42 -19.85
CA GLY A 178 -3.31 14.99 -19.10
C GLY A 178 -2.59 13.97 -18.20
N VAL A 179 -2.72 12.69 -18.49
CA VAL A 179 -2.08 11.60 -17.71
C VAL A 179 -0.69 11.32 -18.30
N SER A 180 0.32 11.37 -17.45
CA SER A 180 1.70 11.05 -17.80
C SER A 180 1.97 9.55 -17.65
N ILE A 181 2.60 8.96 -18.68
CA ILE A 181 3.05 7.56 -18.65
C ILE A 181 4.50 7.55 -18.19
N ARG A 182 4.78 6.91 -17.06
CA ARG A 182 6.12 6.81 -16.50
C ARG A 182 6.93 5.65 -17.11
N ALA A 183 6.26 4.52 -17.35
CA ALA A 183 6.82 3.35 -17.98
C ALA A 183 5.71 2.57 -18.69
N ALA A 184 6.06 1.86 -19.75
CA ALA A 184 5.16 0.95 -20.44
C ALA A 184 5.91 -0.35 -20.78
N GLU A 185 5.24 -1.47 -20.61
CA GLU A 185 5.72 -2.79 -21.03
C GLU A 185 4.65 -3.46 -21.85
N GLN A 186 5.04 -4.09 -22.94
CA GLN A 186 4.16 -4.85 -23.82
C GLN A 186 4.62 -6.30 -23.84
N GLU A 187 3.73 -7.21 -23.46
CA GLU A 187 3.92 -8.65 -23.68
C GLU A 187 3.26 -9.06 -24.99
N LEU A 188 4.04 -9.66 -25.88
CA LEU A 188 3.51 -10.28 -27.09
C LEU A 188 2.98 -11.67 -26.72
N SER A 189 1.73 -11.95 -27.01
CA SER A 189 1.20 -13.31 -26.90
C SER A 189 1.90 -14.20 -27.92
N LEU A 190 2.62 -15.23 -27.46
CA LEU A 190 3.30 -16.22 -28.32
C LEU A 190 2.36 -17.06 -29.20
N ILE A 191 1.05 -16.83 -29.14
CA ILE A 191 0.04 -17.60 -29.91
C ILE A 191 -0.10 -17.10 -31.36
N HIS A 192 0.47 -15.96 -31.72
CA HIS A 192 0.42 -15.40 -33.08
C HIS A 192 1.80 -15.14 -33.67
N ILE A 193 2.64 -16.17 -33.76
CA ILE A 193 3.71 -16.18 -34.75
C ILE A 193 3.08 -16.67 -36.07
N SER A 194 2.31 -15.82 -36.72
CA SER A 194 2.13 -15.91 -38.13
C SER A 194 3.42 -15.44 -38.79
N GLU A 195 4.04 -16.28 -39.63
CA GLU A 195 5.31 -16.04 -40.31
C GLU A 195 5.38 -14.61 -40.89
N PRO A 196 6.52 -13.91 -40.68
CA PRO A 196 6.70 -12.63 -41.35
C PRO A 196 6.76 -12.87 -42.83
N THR A 197 5.75 -12.41 -43.55
CA THR A 197 5.78 -12.36 -45.01
C THR A 197 6.96 -11.47 -45.42
N ARG A 198 8.11 -12.07 -45.73
CA ARG A 198 9.24 -11.36 -46.34
C ARG A 198 8.77 -10.85 -47.69
N ARG A 199 8.46 -9.58 -47.79
CA ARG A 199 8.41 -8.87 -49.06
C ARG A 199 9.82 -8.36 -49.35
N TYR A 200 10.49 -8.97 -50.33
CA TYR A 200 11.66 -8.39 -50.95
C TYR A 200 11.19 -7.31 -51.93
N PHE A 201 11.75 -6.13 -51.79
CA PHE A 201 11.85 -5.14 -52.85
C PHE A 201 13.32 -4.93 -53.17
#